data_e0f80743317db7903f48d6a517ebfb44
#
_entry.id   e0f80743317db7903f48d6a517ebfb44
#
_cell.length_a   1.000
_cell.length_b   1.000
_cell.length_c   1.000
_cell.angle_alpha   90.00
_cell.angle_beta   90.00
_cell.angle_gamma   90.00
#
_symmetry.space_group_name_H-M   'P 1'
#
loop_
_entity.id
_entity.type
_entity.pdbx_description
1 polymer ?
#
loop_
_entity_poly.entity_id
_entity_poly.type
_entity_poly.pdbx_seq_one_letter_code
_entity_poly.pdbx_strand_id
1 'polypeptide(L)'
;DKDSSCFRVFITLFHDVKDGSKGLKSEEIAQQTDLSRGTVVHHLNKLMDRGIVAQADNEYFLKVDSLTTMTQLIRDEVNNALDDIESVADRVDDHLDLQ
;
A
#
# COMPACT_ATOMS: atom_id res chain seq x y z
N ASP A 1 1.38 5.69 12.21
CA ASP A 1 2.21 5.85 11.04
C ASP A 1 1.36 6.03 9.79
N LYS A 2 1.58 7.13 9.10
CA LYS A 2 0.75 7.51 7.94
C LYS A 2 0.80 6.47 6.82
N ASP A 3 1.97 5.94 6.56
CA ASP A 3 2.15 4.99 5.47
C ASP A 3 1.49 3.65 5.80
N SER A 4 1.54 3.29 7.06
CA SER A 4 0.89 2.07 7.53
C SER A 4 -0.63 2.15 7.36
N SER A 5 -1.22 3.31 7.65
CA SER A 5 -2.67 3.48 7.51
C SER A 5 -3.12 3.35 6.06
N CYS A 6 -2.38 3.96 5.13
CA CYS A 6 -2.69 3.85 3.71
C CYS A 6 -2.59 2.41 3.24
N PHE A 7 -1.53 1.72 3.67
CA PHE A 7 -1.32 0.32 3.31
C PHE A 7 -2.44 -0.57 3.86
N ARG A 8 -2.90 -0.29 5.07
CA ARG A 8 -4.00 -1.04 5.68
C ARG A 8 -5.29 -0.90 4.88
N VAL A 9 -5.58 0.30 4.41
CA VAL A 9 -6.74 0.54 3.53
C VAL A 9 -6.57 -0.24 2.23
N PHE A 10 -5.42 -0.18 1.63
CA PHE A 10 -5.13 -0.92 0.39
C PHE A 10 -5.30 -2.43 0.59
N ILE A 11 -4.73 -2.99 1.65
CA ILE A 11 -4.81 -4.43 1.92
C ILE A 11 -6.26 -4.87 2.14
N THR A 12 -7.06 -4.05 2.79
CA THR A 12 -8.47 -4.36 3.00
C THR A 12 -9.19 -4.50 1.66
N LEU A 13 -8.93 -3.57 0.74
CA LEU A 13 -9.50 -3.63 -0.61
C LEU A 13 -8.94 -4.80 -1.41
N PHE A 14 -7.68 -5.12 -1.21
CA PHE A 14 -7.07 -6.26 -1.88
C PHE A 14 -7.73 -7.58 -1.45
N HIS A 15 -7.99 -7.74 -0.16
CA HIS A 15 -8.69 -8.93 0.33
C HIS A 15 -10.11 -9.01 -0.23
N ASP A 16 -10.78 -7.87 -0.36
CA ASP A 16 -12.10 -7.83 -0.95
C ASP A 16 -12.08 -8.34 -2.40
N VAL A 17 -11.11 -7.88 -3.18
CA VAL A 17 -10.94 -8.34 -4.57
C VAL A 17 -10.67 -9.84 -4.60
N LYS A 18 -9.80 -10.31 -3.73
CA LYS A 18 -9.41 -11.72 -3.66
C LYS A 18 -10.62 -12.60 -3.35
N ASP A 19 -11.54 -12.10 -2.53
CA ASP A 19 -12.71 -12.84 -2.11
C ASP A 19 -13.89 -12.72 -3.08
N GLY A 20 -13.68 -12.10 -4.24
CA GLY A 20 -14.73 -11.99 -5.25
C GLY A 20 -15.46 -10.67 -5.20
N SER A 21 -14.74 -9.64 -5.12
CA SER A 21 -15.10 -8.25 -4.86
C SER A 21 -16.46 -7.76 -5.29
N LYS A 22 -17.10 -7.08 -4.37
CA LYS A 22 -18.30 -6.28 -4.64
C LYS A 22 -18.08 -4.80 -4.34
N GLY A 23 -16.88 -4.45 -3.88
CA GLY A 23 -16.60 -3.13 -3.35
C GLY A 23 -16.94 -3.04 -1.87
N LEU A 24 -16.37 -2.04 -1.22
CA LEU A 24 -16.58 -1.79 0.20
C LEU A 24 -16.93 -0.33 0.42
N LYS A 25 -17.83 -0.08 1.35
CA LYS A 25 -18.14 1.29 1.77
C LYS A 25 -17.06 1.78 2.72
N SER A 26 -16.90 3.10 2.80
CA SER A 26 -15.89 3.68 3.69
C SER A 26 -16.10 3.26 5.15
N GLU A 27 -17.35 3.11 5.57
CA GLU A 27 -17.67 2.68 6.93
C GLU A 27 -17.18 1.25 7.19
N GLU A 28 -17.32 0.38 6.21
CA GLU A 28 -16.86 -1.00 6.31
C GLU A 28 -15.34 -1.06 6.39
N ILE A 29 -14.68 -0.25 5.57
CA ILE A 29 -13.21 -0.17 5.60
C ILE A 29 -12.75 0.37 6.94
N ALA A 30 -13.42 1.38 7.46
CA ALA A 30 -13.07 1.96 8.75
C ALA A 30 -13.17 0.92 9.86
N GLN A 31 -14.22 0.12 9.86
CA GLN A 31 -14.38 -0.96 10.84
C GLN A 31 -13.26 -1.99 10.74
N GLN A 32 -12.94 -2.40 9.52
CA GLN A 32 -11.94 -3.45 9.32
C GLN A 32 -10.51 -2.98 9.62
N THR A 33 -10.24 -1.70 9.43
CA THR A 33 -8.90 -1.15 9.65
C THR A 33 -8.73 -0.53 11.01
N ASP A 34 -9.81 -0.34 11.76
CA ASP A 34 -9.81 0.38 13.04
C ASP A 34 -9.31 1.82 12.87
N LEU A 35 -9.61 2.41 11.73
CA LEU A 35 -9.31 3.81 11.44
C LEU A 35 -10.59 4.61 11.44
N SER A 36 -10.47 5.92 11.65
CA SER A 36 -11.63 6.80 11.54
C SER A 36 -12.08 6.86 10.08
N ARG A 37 -13.37 7.14 9.87
CA ARG A 37 -13.91 7.30 8.53
C ARG A 37 -13.19 8.39 7.75
N GLY A 38 -12.88 9.51 8.41
CA GLY A 38 -12.16 10.60 7.76
C GLY A 38 -10.78 10.19 7.27
N THR A 39 -10.06 9.42 8.08
CA THR A 39 -8.76 8.91 7.69
C THR A 39 -8.88 7.96 6.51
N VAL A 40 -9.87 7.07 6.53
CA VAL A 40 -10.12 6.13 5.43
C VAL A 40 -10.41 6.90 4.15
N VAL A 41 -11.32 7.88 4.19
CA VAL A 41 -11.68 8.67 3.01
C VAL A 41 -10.46 9.42 2.48
N HIS A 42 -9.63 9.95 3.36
CA HIS A 42 -8.41 10.64 2.95
C HIS A 42 -7.49 9.71 2.14
N HIS A 43 -7.27 8.51 2.64
CA HIS A 43 -6.42 7.54 1.94
C HIS A 43 -7.07 7.03 0.66
N LEU A 44 -8.39 6.82 0.68
CA LEU A 44 -9.10 6.42 -0.54
C LEU A 44 -8.97 7.46 -1.63
N ASN A 45 -9.09 8.75 -1.29
CA ASN A 45 -8.92 9.83 -2.25
C ASN A 45 -7.52 9.82 -2.85
N LYS A 46 -6.51 9.59 -2.04
CA LYS A 46 -5.12 9.49 -2.52
C LYS A 46 -4.96 8.32 -3.49
N LEU A 47 -5.55 7.18 -3.16
CA LEU A 47 -5.47 6.00 -4.01
C LEU A 47 -6.25 6.19 -5.31
N MET A 48 -7.38 6.90 -5.25
CA MET A 48 -8.14 7.23 -6.46
C MET A 48 -7.36 8.17 -7.37
N ASP A 49 -6.68 9.15 -6.79
CA ASP A 49 -5.85 10.08 -7.57
C ASP A 49 -4.76 9.36 -8.34
N ARG A 50 -4.29 8.24 -7.81
CA ARG A 50 -3.25 7.43 -8.45
C ARG A 50 -3.81 6.36 -9.36
N GLY A 51 -5.13 6.29 -9.51
CA GLY A 51 -5.78 5.31 -10.38
C GLY A 51 -5.77 3.89 -9.84
N ILE A 52 -5.53 3.72 -8.54
CA ILE A 52 -5.46 2.40 -7.90
C ILE A 52 -6.83 1.94 -7.44
N VAL A 53 -7.66 2.89 -7.01
CA VAL A 53 -8.99 2.64 -6.48
C VAL A 53 -10.01 3.38 -7.33
N ALA A 54 -11.18 2.79 -7.51
CA ALA A 54 -12.31 3.42 -8.16
C ALA A 54 -13.50 3.40 -7.22
N GLN A 55 -14.43 4.30 -7.45
CA GLN A 55 -15.65 4.42 -6.66
C GLN A 55 -16.87 4.30 -7.57
N ALA A 56 -17.85 3.51 -7.15
CA ALA A 56 -19.12 3.38 -7.83
C ALA A 56 -20.20 3.12 -6.78
N ASP A 57 -21.28 3.88 -6.81
CA ASP A 57 -22.43 3.68 -5.91
C ASP A 57 -22.04 3.66 -4.43
N ASN A 58 -21.17 4.59 -4.02
CA ASN A 58 -20.69 4.73 -2.65
C ASN A 58 -19.81 3.58 -2.18
N GLU A 59 -19.39 2.71 -3.10
CA GLU A 59 -18.48 1.63 -2.78
C GLU A 59 -17.16 1.87 -3.46
N TYR A 60 -16.09 1.43 -2.79
CA TYR A 60 -14.72 1.58 -3.28
C TYR A 60 -14.18 0.21 -3.61
N PHE A 61 -13.44 0.11 -4.69
CA PHE A 61 -12.87 -1.17 -5.09
C PHE A 61 -11.52 -0.93 -5.75
N LEU A 62 -10.68 -1.94 -5.61
CA LEU A 62 -9.36 -1.92 -6.20
C LEU A 62 -9.49 -2.15 -7.70
N LYS A 63 -8.83 -1.32 -8.49
CA LYS A 63 -8.77 -1.53 -9.94
C LYS A 63 -7.78 -2.64 -10.22
N VAL A 64 -8.27 -3.74 -10.74
CA VAL A 64 -7.45 -4.94 -10.95
C VAL A 64 -6.27 -4.64 -11.87
N ASP A 65 -6.48 -3.82 -12.90
CA ASP A 65 -5.43 -3.45 -13.83
C ASP A 65 -4.35 -2.56 -13.18
N SER A 66 -4.62 -2.01 -12.00
CA SER A 66 -3.63 -1.20 -11.29
C SER A 66 -2.70 -2.04 -10.42
N LEU A 67 -2.98 -3.33 -10.26
CA LEU A 67 -2.16 -4.19 -9.40
C LEU A 67 -0.72 -4.28 -9.88
N THR A 68 -0.53 -4.29 -11.18
CA THR A 68 0.82 -4.30 -11.76
C THR A 68 1.59 -3.03 -11.36
N THR A 69 0.92 -1.89 -11.44
CA THR A 69 1.53 -0.61 -11.03
C THR A 69 1.90 -0.62 -9.55
N MET A 70 0.99 -1.10 -8.71
CA MET A 70 1.26 -1.20 -7.27
C MET A 70 2.43 -2.13 -6.98
N THR A 71 2.45 -3.28 -7.64
CA THR A 71 3.52 -4.25 -7.47
C THR A 71 4.86 -3.61 -7.83
N GLN A 72 4.89 -2.85 -8.93
CA GLN A 72 6.12 -2.19 -9.36
C GLN A 72 6.58 -1.14 -8.35
N LEU A 73 5.66 -0.34 -7.83
CA LEU A 73 6.01 0.67 -6.83
C LEU A 73 6.57 0.03 -5.56
N ILE A 74 5.93 -1.03 -5.10
CA ILE A 74 6.40 -1.76 -3.91
C ILE A 74 7.76 -2.38 -4.18
N ARG A 75 7.94 -2.97 -5.34
CA ARG A 75 9.21 -3.57 -5.72
C ARG A 75 10.33 -2.54 -5.74
N ASP A 76 10.07 -1.37 -6.29
CA ASP A 76 11.06 -0.30 -6.35
C ASP A 76 11.45 0.14 -4.94
N GLU A 77 10.50 0.27 -4.04
CA GLU A 77 10.77 0.63 -2.65
C GLU A 77 11.59 -0.43 -1.93
N VAL A 78 11.24 -1.70 -2.13
CA VAL A 78 11.98 -2.81 -1.53
C VAL A 78 13.40 -2.86 -2.11
N ASN A 79 13.55 -2.68 -3.41
CA ASN A 79 14.86 -2.69 -4.04
C ASN A 79 15.74 -1.54 -3.52
N ASN A 80 15.15 -0.36 -3.33
CA ASN A 80 15.89 0.77 -2.77
C ASN A 80 16.33 0.47 -1.34
N ALA A 81 15.45 -0.13 -0.55
CA ALA A 81 15.80 -0.51 0.82
C ALA A 81 16.90 -1.57 0.84
N LEU A 82 16.84 -2.54 -0.06
CA LEU A 82 17.87 -3.57 -0.16
C LEU A 82 19.20 -2.96 -0.60
N ASP A 83 19.18 -2.04 -1.54
CA ASP A 83 20.38 -1.35 -1.99
C ASP A 83 21.01 -0.57 -0.83
N ASP A 84 20.20 0.09 -0.02
CA ASP A 84 20.68 0.82 1.14
C ASP A 84 21.34 -0.12 2.16
N ILE A 85 20.72 -1.26 2.41
CA ILE A 85 21.25 -2.26 3.32
C ILE A 85 22.57 -2.80 2.79
N GLU A 86 22.62 -3.11 1.50
CA GLU A 86 23.80 -3.64 0.85
C GLU A 86 24.94 -2.62 0.91
N SER A 87 24.62 -1.34 0.67
CA SER A 87 25.60 -0.26 0.75
C SER A 87 26.20 -0.16 2.16
N VAL A 88 25.37 -0.28 3.18
CA VAL A 88 25.84 -0.26 4.56
C VAL A 88 26.72 -1.49 4.85
N ALA A 89 26.28 -2.65 4.39
CA ALA A 89 27.03 -3.89 4.59
C ALA A 89 28.42 -3.81 3.93
N ASP A 90 28.47 -3.28 2.71
CA ASP A 90 29.73 -3.12 2.01
C ASP A 90 30.69 -2.20 2.77
N ARG A 91 30.19 -1.11 3.32
CA ARG A 91 31.02 -0.21 4.11
C ARG A 91 31.53 -0.86 5.39
N VAL A 92 30.70 -1.69 6.02
CA VAL A 92 31.11 -2.42 7.21
C VAL A 92 32.17 -3.45 6.86
N ASP A 93 31.98 -4.18 5.76
CA ASP A 93 32.94 -5.18 5.32
C ASP A 93 34.29 -4.55 4.97
N ASP A 94 34.28 -3.45 4.25
CA ASP A 94 35.50 -2.71 3.92
C ASP A 94 36.22 -2.27 5.19
N HIS A 95 35.47 -1.84 6.18
CA HIS A 95 36.02 -1.42 7.44
C HIS A 95 36.64 -2.58 8.21
N LEU A 96 36.02 -3.74 8.16
CA LEU A 96 36.50 -4.94 8.83
C LEU A 96 37.67 -5.56 8.09
N ASP A 97 37.71 -5.48 6.79
CA ASP A 97 38.77 -6.07 5.96
C ASP A 97 40.09 -5.33 6.08
N LEU A 98 40.08 -4.19 6.69
CA LEU A 98 41.30 -3.44 6.96
C LEU A 98 42.17 -4.06 8.05
N GLN A 99 41.71 -5.10 8.65
CA GLN A 99 42.41 -5.78 9.72
C GLN A 99 43.68 -6.52 9.26
#